data_a3e06174ef90abac29777b128434fca7
#
_entry.id   a3e06174ef90abac29777b128434fca7
#
_cell.length_a   1.000
_cell.length_b   1.000
_cell.length_c   1.000
_cell.angle_alpha   90.00
_cell.angle_beta   90.00
_cell.angle_gamma   90.00
#
_symmetry.space_group_name_H-M   'P 1'
#
loop_
_entity.id
_entity.type
_entity.pdbx_description
1 polymer ?
#
loop_
_entity_poly.entity_id
_entity_poly.type
_entity_poly.pdbx_seq_one_letter_code
_entity_poly.pdbx_strand_id
1 'polypeptide(L)'
;MKNAAVQKLSQTLEDDLPEVVRYVKNHNLGFFIPYNLNGDEKRYIPDFIACIDDGHGPDDLLNLILEVTGERKKDKAAKVSTARTLWIPAVNNEGSFGRWAFLEISDPWDAGNTIRAFLKDPDKVPEFVLK
;
A
#
# COMPACT_ATOMS: atom_id res chain seq x y z
N MET A 1 -12.76 7.98 -12.06
CA MET A 1 -12.64 8.80 -10.86
C MET A 1 -12.17 7.96 -9.71
N LYS A 2 -11.19 8.46 -9.00
CA LYS A 2 -10.57 7.71 -7.93
C LYS A 2 -11.42 7.61 -6.66
N ASN A 3 -12.32 8.59 -6.44
CA ASN A 3 -13.09 8.67 -5.19
C ASN A 3 -13.97 7.45 -4.92
N ALA A 4 -14.66 6.93 -5.94
CA ALA A 4 -15.50 5.75 -5.76
C ALA A 4 -14.66 4.51 -5.45
N ALA A 5 -13.50 4.38 -6.07
CA ALA A 5 -12.58 3.28 -5.82
C ALA A 5 -12.00 3.34 -4.40
N VAL A 6 -11.65 4.53 -3.94
CA VAL A 6 -11.14 4.73 -2.58
C VAL A 6 -12.22 4.38 -1.55
N GLN A 7 -13.47 4.80 -1.79
CA GLN A 7 -14.57 4.47 -0.89
C GLN A 7 -14.83 2.97 -0.84
N LYS A 8 -14.76 2.30 -1.99
CA LYS A 8 -14.96 0.84 -2.04
C LYS A 8 -13.87 0.11 -1.27
N LEU A 9 -12.62 0.53 -1.41
CA LEU A 9 -11.54 -0.08 -0.66
C LEU A 9 -11.71 0.16 0.85
N SER A 10 -12.09 1.36 1.25
CA SER A 10 -12.35 1.67 2.64
C SER A 10 -13.42 0.75 3.22
N GLN A 11 -14.51 0.53 2.49
CA GLN A 11 -15.57 -0.38 2.91
C GLN A 11 -15.07 -1.82 3.04
N THR A 12 -14.24 -2.28 2.11
CA THR A 12 -13.65 -3.61 2.16
C THR A 12 -12.78 -3.79 3.40
N LEU A 13 -11.94 -2.80 3.70
CA LEU A 13 -11.10 -2.84 4.90
C LEU A 13 -11.91 -2.88 6.18
N GLU A 14 -13.02 -2.14 6.21
CA GLU A 14 -13.88 -2.06 7.38
C GLU A 14 -14.70 -3.34 7.60
N ASP A 15 -15.31 -3.85 6.54
CA ASP A 15 -16.37 -4.84 6.65
C ASP A 15 -15.96 -6.26 6.24
N ASP A 16 -15.03 -6.41 5.31
CA ASP A 16 -14.82 -7.69 4.65
C ASP A 16 -13.55 -8.41 5.07
N LEU A 17 -12.62 -7.73 5.75
CA LEU A 17 -11.32 -8.28 6.09
C LEU A 17 -11.10 -8.27 7.60
N PRO A 18 -11.45 -9.38 8.29
CA PRO A 18 -11.21 -9.44 9.74
C PRO A 18 -9.74 -9.40 10.14
N GLU A 19 -8.82 -9.75 9.23
CA GLU A 19 -7.39 -9.64 9.49
C GLU A 19 -6.91 -8.20 9.60
N VAL A 20 -7.68 -7.22 9.12
CA VAL A 20 -7.35 -5.80 9.28
C VAL A 20 -7.74 -5.37 10.68
N VAL A 21 -6.74 -5.11 11.51
CA VAL A 21 -6.95 -4.69 12.89
C VAL A 21 -7.41 -3.24 12.94
N ARG A 22 -6.77 -2.40 12.14
CA ARG A 22 -7.15 -0.99 11.96
C ARG A 22 -6.57 -0.48 10.65
N TYR A 23 -7.13 0.60 10.16
CA TYR A 23 -6.58 1.26 8.98
C TYR A 23 -6.81 2.76 9.10
N VAL A 24 -6.01 3.53 8.38
CA VAL A 24 -6.20 4.97 8.27
C VAL A 24 -6.17 5.36 6.80
N LYS A 25 -7.05 6.28 6.45
CA LYS A 25 -6.98 6.95 5.16
C LYS A 25 -5.93 8.05 5.28
N ASN A 26 -4.97 8.05 4.39
CA ASN A 26 -3.85 9.00 4.46
C ASN A 26 -4.27 10.36 3.89
N HIS A 27 -5.15 11.03 4.63
CA HIS A 27 -5.66 12.34 4.26
C HIS A 27 -5.22 13.33 5.34
N ASN A 28 -4.36 14.26 4.98
CA ASN A 28 -3.84 15.27 5.92
C ASN A 28 -3.05 14.70 7.10
N LEU A 29 -2.49 13.48 6.94
CA LEU A 29 -1.67 12.88 8.00
C LEU A 29 -0.21 13.27 7.92
N GLY A 30 0.21 13.89 6.83
CA GLY A 30 1.61 14.24 6.63
C GLY A 30 2.51 13.09 6.22
N PHE A 31 1.97 11.89 6.02
CA PHE A 31 2.76 10.76 5.58
C PHE A 31 2.96 10.80 4.07
N PHE A 32 4.21 10.71 3.65
CA PHE A 32 4.52 10.67 2.22
C PHE A 32 5.82 9.90 2.00
N ILE A 33 5.99 9.42 0.76
CA ILE A 33 7.22 8.77 0.32
C ILE A 33 7.90 9.70 -0.67
N PRO A 34 9.11 10.19 -0.38
CA PRO A 34 9.81 11.04 -1.35
C PRO A 34 10.26 10.21 -2.55
N TYR A 35 10.16 10.78 -3.73
CA TYR A 35 10.68 10.16 -4.94
C TYR A 35 11.21 11.23 -5.88
N ASN A 36 12.05 10.81 -6.83
CA ASN A 36 12.62 11.73 -7.81
C ASN A 36 12.05 11.43 -9.19
N LEU A 37 11.74 12.49 -9.92
CA LEU A 37 11.29 12.38 -11.29
C LEU A 37 11.98 13.48 -12.09
N ASN A 38 12.80 13.07 -13.07
CA ASN A 38 13.53 14.00 -13.93
C ASN A 38 14.39 15.01 -13.15
N GLY A 39 14.96 14.56 -12.04
CA GLY A 39 15.80 15.40 -11.18
C GLY A 39 15.06 16.22 -10.14
N ASP A 40 13.73 16.22 -10.17
CA ASP A 40 12.93 16.95 -9.20
C ASP A 40 12.48 16.03 -8.07
N GLU A 41 12.62 16.51 -6.84
CA GLU A 41 12.11 15.78 -5.68
C GLU A 41 10.62 16.03 -5.56
N LYS A 42 9.86 14.95 -5.44
CA LYS A 42 8.41 14.97 -5.33
C LYS A 42 7.95 14.14 -4.15
N ARG A 43 6.69 14.29 -3.79
CA ARG A 43 6.07 13.56 -2.69
C ARG A 43 4.98 12.64 -3.22
N TYR A 44 5.05 11.38 -2.82
CA TYR A 44 4.01 10.41 -3.11
C TYR A 44 3.20 10.18 -1.85
N ILE A 45 1.90 10.45 -1.91
CA ILE A 45 0.98 10.29 -0.79
C ILE A 45 0.11 9.08 -1.07
N PRO A 46 0.43 7.89 -0.49
CA PRO A 46 -0.41 6.70 -0.67
C PRO A 46 -1.80 6.88 -0.07
N ASP A 47 -2.76 6.11 -0.55
CA ASP A 47 -4.15 6.28 -0.14
C ASP A 47 -4.43 5.79 1.29
N PHE A 48 -3.90 4.62 1.66
CA PHE A 48 -4.21 3.99 2.94
C PHE A 48 -2.99 3.35 3.56
N ILE A 49 -3.03 3.24 4.89
CA ILE A 49 -2.14 2.37 5.65
C ILE A 49 -3.03 1.46 6.48
N ALA A 50 -2.91 0.15 6.30
CA ALA A 50 -3.67 -0.84 7.05
C ALA A 50 -2.73 -1.63 7.95
N CYS A 51 -3.12 -1.80 9.21
CA CYS A 51 -2.38 -2.65 10.15
C CYS A 51 -3.07 -4.01 10.18
N ILE A 52 -2.35 -5.04 9.77
CA ILE A 52 -2.91 -6.35 9.48
C ILE A 52 -2.27 -7.41 10.36
N ASP A 53 -3.11 -8.27 10.93
CA ASP A 53 -2.64 -9.48 11.59
C ASP A 53 -2.41 -10.54 10.53
N ASP A 54 -1.15 -10.74 10.17
CA ASP A 54 -0.76 -11.70 9.14
C ASP A 54 -0.21 -13.01 9.72
N GLY A 55 -0.59 -13.30 10.97
CA GLY A 55 -0.19 -14.55 11.61
C GLY A 55 0.99 -14.43 12.56
N HIS A 56 1.54 -13.23 12.75
CA HIS A 56 2.67 -12.99 13.65
C HIS A 56 2.22 -12.47 15.02
N GLY A 57 0.92 -12.37 15.25
CA GLY A 57 0.35 -11.95 16.51
C GLY A 57 0.06 -10.44 16.60
N PRO A 58 -0.66 -10.04 17.66
CA PRO A 58 -1.09 -8.64 17.79
C PRO A 58 0.06 -7.66 18.07
N ASP A 59 1.20 -8.15 18.53
CA ASP A 59 2.34 -7.29 18.81
C ASP A 59 3.28 -7.12 17.60
N ASP A 60 2.98 -7.78 16.49
CA ASP A 60 3.82 -7.74 15.29
C ASP A 60 2.94 -7.67 14.05
N LEU A 61 2.17 -6.60 13.95
CA LEU A 61 1.27 -6.40 12.82
C LEU A 61 2.05 -5.93 11.60
N LEU A 62 1.53 -6.27 10.42
CA LEU A 62 2.08 -5.79 9.17
C LEU A 62 1.45 -4.43 8.84
N ASN A 63 2.28 -3.44 8.56
CA ASN A 63 1.83 -2.14 8.08
C ASN A 63 1.82 -2.18 6.56
N LEU A 64 0.63 -2.28 5.98
CA LEU A 64 0.47 -2.42 4.54
C LEU A 64 0.03 -1.10 3.94
N ILE A 65 0.88 -0.54 3.10
CA ILE A 65 0.54 0.65 2.32
C ILE A 65 -0.27 0.20 1.13
N LEU A 66 -1.45 0.80 0.97
CA LEU A 66 -2.36 0.48 -0.13
C LEU A 66 -2.55 1.69 -1.02
N GLU A 67 -2.35 1.48 -2.30
CA GLU A 67 -2.56 2.50 -3.32
C GLU A 67 -3.63 2.01 -4.28
N VAL A 68 -4.70 2.80 -4.43
CA VAL A 68 -5.73 2.50 -5.42
C VAL A 68 -5.29 3.05 -6.76
N THR A 69 -5.26 2.20 -7.77
CA THR A 69 -4.93 2.62 -9.13
C THR A 69 -6.07 3.48 -9.66
N GLY A 70 -5.79 4.73 -9.90
CA GLY A 70 -6.75 5.64 -10.46
C GLY A 70 -6.45 5.92 -11.92
N GLU A 71 -6.56 7.19 -12.31
CA GLU A 71 -6.19 7.61 -13.63
C GLU A 71 -4.71 7.41 -13.86
N ARG A 72 -4.35 7.15 -15.11
CA ARG A 72 -2.94 7.07 -15.47
C ARG A 72 -2.27 8.41 -15.26
N LYS A 73 -1.17 8.38 -14.54
CA LYS A 73 -0.35 9.55 -14.31
C LYS A 73 1.04 9.27 -14.82
N LYS A 74 1.70 10.31 -15.32
CA LYS A 74 3.04 10.21 -15.87
C LYS A 74 4.02 9.55 -14.92
N ASP A 75 3.91 9.88 -13.65
CA ASP A 75 4.90 9.50 -12.66
C ASP A 75 4.50 8.30 -11.82
N LYS A 76 3.44 7.58 -12.21
CA LYS A 76 2.98 6.41 -11.45
C LYS A 76 4.07 5.36 -11.31
N ALA A 77 4.77 5.07 -12.40
CA ALA A 77 5.84 4.06 -12.35
C ALA A 77 6.96 4.46 -11.40
N ALA A 78 7.32 5.75 -11.38
CA ALA A 78 8.35 6.24 -10.47
C ALA A 78 7.91 6.13 -9.02
N LYS A 79 6.66 6.45 -8.72
CA LYS A 79 6.11 6.32 -7.36
C LYS A 79 6.15 4.89 -6.86
N VAL A 80 5.62 3.97 -7.66
CA VAL A 80 5.52 2.56 -7.29
C VAL A 80 6.91 1.95 -7.15
N SER A 81 7.79 2.24 -8.10
CA SER A 81 9.15 1.74 -8.06
C SER A 81 9.89 2.23 -6.81
N THR A 82 9.78 3.51 -6.49
CA THR A 82 10.42 4.06 -5.29
C THR A 82 9.88 3.40 -4.02
N ALA A 83 8.55 3.25 -3.92
CA ALA A 83 7.97 2.61 -2.75
C ALA A 83 8.48 1.18 -2.58
N ARG A 84 8.47 0.39 -3.66
CA ARG A 84 8.81 -1.03 -3.58
C ARG A 84 10.31 -1.28 -3.43
N THR A 85 11.13 -0.54 -4.14
CA THR A 85 12.55 -0.88 -4.26
C THR A 85 13.45 -0.07 -3.33
N LEU A 86 12.98 1.05 -2.84
CA LEU A 86 13.78 1.93 -1.99
C LEU A 86 13.15 2.11 -0.61
N TRP A 87 11.91 2.59 -0.56
CA TRP A 87 11.32 2.96 0.72
C TRP A 87 11.00 1.75 1.61
N ILE A 88 10.32 0.75 1.08
CA ILE A 88 9.96 -0.44 1.86
C ILE A 88 11.20 -1.17 2.37
N PRO A 89 12.21 -1.46 1.52
CA PRO A 89 13.42 -2.10 2.04
C PRO A 89 14.13 -1.25 3.10
N ALA A 90 14.17 0.07 2.92
CA ALA A 90 14.85 0.94 3.88
C ALA A 90 14.18 0.93 5.24
N VAL A 91 12.84 1.06 5.29
CA VAL A 91 12.12 1.09 6.57
C VAL A 91 12.18 -0.27 7.26
N ASN A 92 12.15 -1.36 6.50
CA ASN A 92 12.25 -2.70 7.06
C ASN A 92 13.66 -2.98 7.59
N ASN A 93 14.68 -2.54 6.89
CA ASN A 93 16.06 -2.72 7.33
C ASN A 93 16.37 -1.92 8.58
N GLU A 94 15.80 -0.74 8.71
CA GLU A 94 15.97 0.08 9.91
C GLU A 94 15.37 -0.62 11.13
N GLY A 95 14.20 -1.22 10.98
CA GLY A 95 13.61 -2.12 11.96
C GLY A 95 12.82 -1.48 13.10
N SER A 96 13.03 -0.20 13.40
CA SER A 96 12.38 0.43 14.54
C SER A 96 10.92 0.83 14.29
N PHE A 97 10.49 0.80 13.03
CA PHE A 97 9.12 1.19 12.65
C PHE A 97 8.21 -0.01 12.38
N GLY A 98 8.67 -1.23 12.68
CA GLY A 98 7.90 -2.44 12.42
C GLY A 98 8.07 -2.94 10.99
N ARG A 99 7.19 -3.86 10.60
CA ARG A 99 7.23 -4.47 9.27
C ARG A 99 6.30 -3.72 8.34
N TRP A 100 6.77 -3.42 7.14
CA TRP A 100 6.04 -2.65 6.14
C TRP A 100 6.02 -3.38 4.80
N ALA A 101 4.93 -3.21 4.08
CA ALA A 101 4.78 -3.73 2.71
C ALA A 101 3.96 -2.73 1.90
N PHE A 102 3.99 -2.89 0.60
CA PHE A 102 3.28 -2.02 -0.34
C PHE A 102 2.49 -2.87 -1.32
N LEU A 103 1.25 -2.50 -1.55
CA LEU A 103 0.39 -3.21 -2.50
C LEU A 103 -0.46 -2.22 -3.27
N GLU A 104 -0.45 -2.36 -4.59
CA GLU A 104 -1.31 -1.58 -5.46
C GLU A 104 -2.61 -2.35 -5.73
N ILE A 105 -3.74 -1.68 -5.58
CA ILE A 105 -5.06 -2.26 -5.83
C ILE A 105 -5.57 -1.72 -7.16
N SER A 106 -5.59 -2.57 -8.17
CA SER A 106 -6.08 -2.18 -9.50
C SER A 106 -7.58 -2.31 -9.63
N ASP A 107 -8.18 -3.24 -8.90
CA ASP A 107 -9.63 -3.43 -8.90
C ASP A 107 -10.13 -3.39 -7.45
N PRO A 108 -10.71 -2.26 -7.01
CA PRO A 108 -11.17 -2.14 -5.64
C PRO A 108 -12.32 -3.09 -5.30
N TRP A 109 -13.08 -3.55 -6.28
CA TRP A 109 -14.14 -4.53 -6.04
C TRP A 109 -13.60 -5.93 -5.79
N ASP A 110 -12.35 -6.19 -6.17
CA ASP A 110 -11.65 -7.44 -5.90
C ASP A 110 -10.54 -7.27 -4.86
N ALA A 111 -10.56 -6.18 -4.12
CA ALA A 111 -9.49 -5.82 -3.19
C ALA A 111 -9.28 -6.88 -2.10
N GLY A 112 -10.36 -7.42 -1.56
CA GLY A 112 -10.25 -8.44 -0.52
C GLY A 112 -9.44 -9.64 -0.98
N ASN A 113 -9.75 -10.14 -2.17
CA ASN A 113 -9.00 -11.27 -2.74
C ASN A 113 -7.55 -10.92 -3.02
N THR A 114 -7.32 -9.71 -3.53
CA THR A 114 -5.97 -9.23 -3.83
C THR A 114 -5.12 -9.16 -2.56
N ILE A 115 -5.68 -8.60 -1.50
CA ILE A 115 -4.97 -8.46 -0.23
C ILE A 115 -4.69 -9.85 0.38
N ARG A 116 -5.67 -10.75 0.36
CA ARG A 116 -5.48 -12.09 0.91
C ARG A 116 -4.45 -12.88 0.12
N ALA A 117 -4.45 -12.77 -1.19
CA ALA A 117 -3.45 -13.43 -2.03
C ALA A 117 -2.04 -12.90 -1.70
N PHE A 118 -1.92 -11.60 -1.51
CA PHE A 118 -0.65 -10.99 -1.13
C PHE A 118 -0.17 -11.50 0.23
N LEU A 119 -1.07 -11.61 1.20
CA LEU A 119 -0.70 -12.08 2.54
C LEU A 119 -0.23 -13.53 2.54
N LYS A 120 -0.77 -14.35 1.64
CA LYS A 120 -0.34 -15.74 1.52
C LYS A 120 1.04 -15.87 0.89
N ASP A 121 1.40 -14.95 -0.01
CA ASP A 121 2.67 -15.00 -0.72
C ASP A 121 3.16 -13.56 -0.93
N PRO A 122 3.74 -12.97 0.12
CA PRO A 122 4.18 -11.57 0.06
C PRO A 122 5.29 -11.31 -0.96
N ASP A 123 6.01 -12.35 -1.35
CA ASP A 123 7.09 -12.20 -2.32
C ASP A 123 6.58 -12.15 -3.74
N LYS A 124 5.31 -12.50 -3.94
CA LYS A 124 4.72 -12.49 -5.28
C LYS A 124 4.28 -11.07 -5.63
N VAL A 125 4.90 -10.51 -6.63
CA VAL A 125 4.57 -9.17 -7.12
C VAL A 125 3.56 -9.29 -8.26
N PRO A 126 2.46 -8.53 -8.24
CA PRO A 126 1.51 -8.56 -9.36
C PRO A 126 2.23 -8.27 -10.66
N GLU A 127 1.90 -9.03 -11.70
CA GLU A 127 2.62 -8.97 -12.96
C GLU A 127 2.64 -7.58 -13.58
N PHE A 128 1.53 -6.86 -13.48
CA PHE A 128 1.45 -5.52 -14.08
C PHE A 128 2.40 -4.51 -13.43
N VAL A 129 2.91 -4.81 -12.25
CA VAL A 129 3.83 -3.92 -11.53
C VAL A 129 5.28 -4.20 -11.91
N LEU A 130 5.57 -5.38 -12.44
CA LEU A 130 6.92 -5.76 -12.82
C LEU A 130 7.40 -5.08 -14.09
N LYS A 131 6.50 -4.50 -14.84
CA LYS A 131 6.81 -3.95 -16.17
C LYS A 131 6.98 -2.44 -16.19
#